data_1d981cf16550a21ca85b3c776ba72991
#
_entry.id   1d981cf16550a21ca85b3c776ba72991
#
_cell.length_a   1.000
_cell.length_b   1.000
_cell.length_c   1.000
_cell.angle_alpha   90.00
_cell.angle_beta   90.00
_cell.angle_gamma   90.00
#
_symmetry.space_group_name_H-M   'P 1'
#
loop_
_entity.id
_entity.type
_entity.pdbx_description
1 polymer ?
#
loop_
_entity_poly.entity_id
_entity_poly.type
_entity_poly.pdbx_seq_one_letter_code
_entity_poly.pdbx_strand_id
1 'polypeptide(L)'
;YGGVVAYLLRPMCNLYEGLFQKHLPKKLKKLSNGLAVGLSMISGLLIVYALIIMIAPQLFSSIQTLWLSLPDKISKLYSWAMATFGENEKLVSLFNTVYNTVNTDLQNWADNTLAPYVSSVVSIVSGVGSSVWKVLMFLYNLLIGLIVAVYLLFSRKKFARQSVLIIRSALKPKWAELLLVAFIDRMFGGFIDGKILDSAIIGGLCYIGCTIFRFPNALLVSAVVGITNVIPFFGPIIGAVPSTLLILIESPIKALWFVLFVLVLQQVDGNIIGPKILGNTTGLSSFWVLFAILLFGGLWGFVGMIVGVPLFAVIYDVIKKLVIHGLKRNKEIDLLQTYHDNFGDPEDDVPVETSASEAPPAETNNL
;
A
#
# COMPACT_ATOMS: atom_id res chain seq x y z
N TYR A 1 -3.65 -15.52 0.79
CA TYR A 1 -2.28 -15.03 1.05
C TYR A 1 -1.29 -15.42 -0.06
N GLY A 2 -1.18 -16.70 -0.46
CA GLY A 2 -0.24 -17.16 -1.48
C GLY A 2 -0.33 -16.43 -2.82
N GLY A 3 -1.53 -16.09 -3.29
CA GLY A 3 -1.75 -15.30 -4.48
C GLY A 3 -1.19 -13.88 -4.38
N VAL A 4 -1.32 -13.24 -3.23
CA VAL A 4 -0.78 -11.90 -2.96
C VAL A 4 0.75 -11.93 -2.93
N VAL A 5 1.34 -12.90 -2.23
CA VAL A 5 2.80 -13.10 -2.21
C VAL A 5 3.34 -13.33 -3.61
N ALA A 6 2.67 -14.19 -4.40
CA ALA A 6 3.05 -14.44 -5.79
C ALA A 6 3.01 -13.15 -6.63
N TYR A 7 2.01 -12.31 -6.41
CA TYR A 7 1.86 -11.06 -7.14
C TYR A 7 2.91 -10.02 -6.74
N LEU A 8 3.18 -9.87 -5.43
CA LEU A 8 4.22 -8.97 -4.92
C LEU A 8 5.63 -9.36 -5.38
N LEU A 9 5.90 -10.66 -5.54
CA LEU A 9 7.20 -11.16 -6.01
C LEU A 9 7.32 -11.21 -7.54
N ARG A 10 6.24 -10.94 -8.26
CA ARG A 10 6.22 -10.97 -9.73
C ARG A 10 7.25 -10.05 -10.40
N PRO A 11 7.42 -8.77 -10.00
CA PRO A 11 8.40 -7.88 -10.61
C PRO A 11 9.82 -8.42 -10.47
N MET A 12 10.17 -8.94 -9.28
CA MET A 12 11.47 -9.57 -9.04
C MET A 12 11.66 -10.81 -9.91
N CYS A 13 10.62 -11.65 -10.02
CA CYS A 13 10.66 -12.86 -10.84
C CYS A 13 10.82 -12.53 -12.33
N ASN A 14 10.16 -11.47 -12.84
CA ASN A 14 10.30 -10.99 -14.22
C ASN A 14 11.72 -10.47 -14.48
N LEU A 15 12.28 -9.73 -13.54
CA LEU A 15 13.64 -9.20 -13.63
C LEU A 15 14.66 -10.34 -13.70
N TYR A 16 14.58 -11.31 -12.80
CA TYR A 16 15.49 -12.46 -12.80
C TYR A 16 15.30 -13.36 -14.04
N GLU A 17 14.06 -13.60 -14.48
CA GLU A 17 13.82 -14.36 -15.71
C GLU A 17 14.45 -13.65 -16.92
N GLY A 18 14.30 -12.33 -17.04
CA GLY A 18 14.92 -11.52 -18.09
C GLY A 18 16.46 -11.59 -18.07
N LEU A 19 17.07 -11.49 -16.89
CA LEU A 19 18.51 -11.64 -16.70
C LEU A 19 19.00 -13.03 -17.10
N PHE A 20 18.31 -14.07 -16.66
CA PHE A 20 18.69 -15.45 -16.99
C PHE A 20 18.49 -15.77 -18.47
N GLN A 21 17.43 -15.27 -19.10
CA GLN A 21 17.24 -15.46 -20.54
C GLN A 21 18.33 -14.79 -21.38
N LYS A 22 18.91 -13.68 -20.89
CA LYS A 22 19.98 -12.95 -21.56
C LYS A 22 21.35 -13.63 -21.40
N HIS A 23 21.66 -14.18 -20.22
CA HIS A 23 23.00 -14.65 -19.87
C HIS A 23 23.18 -16.18 -19.90
N LEU A 24 22.11 -16.97 -19.82
CA LEU A 24 22.19 -18.41 -19.78
C LEU A 24 22.36 -19.05 -21.18
N PRO A 25 23.20 -20.08 -21.32
CA PRO A 25 23.36 -20.84 -22.56
C PRO A 25 22.03 -21.53 -22.95
N LYS A 26 21.82 -21.72 -24.26
CA LYS A 26 20.55 -22.23 -24.83
C LYS A 26 20.01 -23.50 -24.15
N LYS A 27 20.87 -24.41 -23.68
CA LYS A 27 20.48 -25.64 -22.98
C LYS A 27 19.84 -25.40 -21.60
N LEU A 28 20.26 -24.34 -20.89
CA LEU A 28 19.77 -24.00 -19.54
C LEU A 28 18.62 -23.00 -19.54
N LYS A 29 18.25 -22.43 -20.70
CA LYS A 29 17.11 -21.48 -20.80
C LYS A 29 15.78 -22.11 -20.38
N LYS A 30 15.62 -23.45 -20.47
CA LYS A 30 14.41 -24.12 -19.96
C LYS A 30 14.26 -24.05 -18.45
N LEU A 31 15.38 -23.92 -17.71
CA LEU A 31 15.38 -23.79 -16.24
C LEU A 31 15.26 -22.33 -15.78
N SER A 32 15.34 -21.33 -16.68
CA SER A 32 15.34 -19.92 -16.32
C SER A 32 14.12 -19.51 -15.47
N ASN A 33 12.94 -20.03 -15.78
CA ASN A 33 11.72 -19.73 -15.02
C ASN A 33 11.79 -20.31 -13.59
N GLY A 34 12.24 -21.57 -13.45
CA GLY A 34 12.39 -22.19 -12.12
C GLY A 34 13.43 -21.48 -11.25
N LEU A 35 14.59 -21.14 -11.86
CA LEU A 35 15.64 -20.39 -11.18
C LEU A 35 15.17 -18.99 -10.79
N ALA A 36 14.45 -18.29 -11.67
CA ALA A 36 13.89 -16.97 -11.39
C ALA A 36 12.86 -17.00 -10.23
N VAL A 37 11.98 -18.00 -10.22
CA VAL A 37 11.02 -18.19 -9.12
C VAL A 37 11.75 -18.49 -7.82
N GLY A 38 12.70 -19.44 -7.82
CA GLY A 38 13.49 -19.78 -6.63
C GLY A 38 14.25 -18.57 -6.08
N LEU A 39 14.94 -17.82 -6.96
CA LEU A 39 15.70 -16.65 -6.53
C LEU A 39 14.80 -15.50 -6.04
N SER A 40 13.65 -15.27 -6.68
CA SER A 40 12.69 -14.26 -6.22
C SER A 40 12.08 -14.58 -4.85
N MET A 41 11.80 -15.86 -4.57
CA MET A 41 11.34 -16.31 -3.26
C MET A 41 12.41 -16.11 -2.18
N ILE A 42 13.63 -16.52 -2.47
CA ILE A 42 14.77 -16.33 -1.54
C ILE A 42 15.00 -14.85 -1.29
N SER A 43 15.05 -14.03 -2.34
CA SER A 43 15.24 -12.57 -2.20
C SER A 43 14.10 -11.92 -1.43
N GLY A 44 12.84 -12.29 -1.69
CA GLY A 44 11.69 -11.79 -0.95
C GLY A 44 11.75 -12.15 0.52
N LEU A 45 12.07 -13.39 0.85
CA LEU A 45 12.26 -13.83 2.24
C LEU A 45 13.42 -13.11 2.92
N LEU A 46 14.55 -12.91 2.22
CA LEU A 46 15.69 -12.16 2.76
C LEU A 46 15.34 -10.70 3.02
N ILE A 47 14.58 -10.06 2.13
CA ILE A 47 14.13 -8.67 2.34
C ILE A 47 13.23 -8.60 3.58
N VAL A 48 12.24 -9.48 3.70
CA VAL A 48 11.35 -9.51 4.88
C VAL A 48 12.15 -9.79 6.16
N TYR A 49 13.07 -10.74 6.12
CA TYR A 49 13.94 -11.06 7.25
C TYR A 49 14.82 -9.87 7.66
N ALA A 50 15.46 -9.20 6.68
CA ALA A 50 16.27 -8.01 6.93
C ALA A 50 15.45 -6.88 7.55
N LEU A 51 14.23 -6.65 7.02
CA LEU A 51 13.32 -5.65 7.58
C LEU A 51 12.91 -5.98 9.02
N ILE A 52 12.60 -7.24 9.32
CA ILE A 52 12.24 -7.66 10.68
C ILE A 52 13.41 -7.43 11.65
N ILE A 53 14.62 -7.90 11.31
CA ILE A 53 15.80 -7.72 12.17
C ILE A 53 16.17 -6.24 12.35
N MET A 54 15.98 -5.44 11.32
CA MET A 54 16.26 -4.01 11.36
C MET A 54 15.24 -3.24 12.20
N ILE A 55 13.96 -3.54 12.04
CA ILE A 55 12.86 -2.76 12.62
C ILE A 55 12.49 -3.27 14.02
N ALA A 56 12.39 -4.58 14.24
CA ALA A 56 11.85 -5.13 15.46
C ALA A 56 12.68 -4.76 16.72
N PRO A 57 14.03 -4.82 16.74
CA PRO A 57 14.81 -4.41 17.91
C PRO A 57 14.65 -2.92 18.22
N GLN A 58 14.63 -2.08 17.17
CA GLN A 58 14.48 -0.63 17.32
C GLN A 58 13.08 -0.25 17.80
N LEU A 59 12.03 -0.89 17.27
CA LEU A 59 10.66 -0.71 17.77
C LEU A 59 10.58 -1.11 19.25
N PHE A 60 11.11 -2.27 19.61
CA PHE A 60 11.10 -2.73 20.99
C PHE A 60 11.81 -1.76 21.93
N SER A 61 13.03 -1.35 21.59
CA SER A 61 13.80 -0.37 22.39
C SER A 61 13.11 0.99 22.47
N SER A 62 12.50 1.44 21.37
CA SER A 62 11.74 2.70 21.31
C SER A 62 10.48 2.64 22.17
N ILE A 63 9.70 1.56 22.11
CA ILE A 63 8.53 1.35 22.96
C ILE A 63 8.94 1.30 24.42
N GLN A 64 10.02 0.57 24.75
CA GLN A 64 10.56 0.49 26.11
C GLN A 64 11.01 1.86 26.63
N THR A 65 11.75 2.63 25.82
CA THR A 65 12.22 3.98 26.18
C THR A 65 11.02 4.93 26.37
N LEU A 66 10.02 4.82 25.50
CA LEU A 66 8.77 5.57 25.59
C LEU A 66 8.10 5.28 26.93
N TRP A 67 7.93 4.00 27.24
CA TRP A 67 7.31 3.53 28.47
C TRP A 67 8.01 4.06 29.72
N LEU A 68 9.33 3.93 29.79
CA LEU A 68 10.12 4.34 30.93
C LEU A 68 10.24 5.88 31.07
N SER A 69 10.24 6.62 29.97
CA SER A 69 10.44 8.07 29.98
C SER A 69 9.15 8.90 29.98
N LEU A 70 8.00 8.31 29.60
CA LEU A 70 6.75 9.04 29.45
C LEU A 70 6.24 9.63 30.77
N PRO A 71 6.21 8.91 31.92
CA PRO A 71 5.80 9.47 33.20
C PRO A 71 6.64 10.67 33.61
N ASP A 72 7.96 10.57 33.44
CA ASP A 72 8.91 11.65 33.76
C ASP A 72 8.69 12.90 32.90
N LYS A 73 8.36 12.73 31.62
CA LYS A 73 8.11 13.86 30.70
C LYS A 73 6.77 14.52 30.97
N ILE A 74 5.76 13.74 31.32
CA ILE A 74 4.45 14.27 31.72
C ILE A 74 4.58 15.05 33.03
N SER A 75 5.31 14.54 34.02
CA SER A 75 5.54 15.25 35.27
C SER A 75 6.33 16.54 35.08
N LYS A 76 7.35 16.56 34.19
CA LYS A 76 8.08 17.77 33.83
C LYS A 76 7.21 18.79 33.11
N LEU A 77 6.35 18.35 32.19
CA LEU A 77 5.40 19.23 31.50
C LEU A 77 4.39 19.82 32.48
N TYR A 78 3.87 19.00 33.40
CA TYR A 78 3.01 19.44 34.47
C TYR A 78 3.69 20.47 35.39
N SER A 79 4.91 20.21 35.86
CA SER A 79 5.66 21.15 36.72
C SER A 79 5.98 22.45 35.99
N TRP A 80 6.32 22.40 34.70
CA TRP A 80 6.51 23.61 33.89
C TRP A 80 5.18 24.40 33.74
N ALA A 81 4.08 23.74 33.47
CA ALA A 81 2.76 24.39 33.36
C ALA A 81 2.35 25.05 34.69
N MET A 82 2.59 24.39 35.81
CA MET A 82 2.33 24.93 37.14
C MET A 82 3.25 26.11 37.47
N ALA A 83 4.52 26.08 37.09
CA ALA A 83 5.45 27.18 37.28
C ALA A 83 5.09 28.41 36.43
N THR A 84 4.52 28.20 35.23
CA THR A 84 4.21 29.28 34.28
C THR A 84 2.83 29.88 34.51
N PHE A 85 1.86 29.05 34.88
CA PHE A 85 0.43 29.43 34.95
C PHE A 85 -0.20 29.26 36.35
N GLY A 86 0.62 28.96 37.37
CA GLY A 86 0.18 28.60 38.71
C GLY A 86 -0.61 29.67 39.45
N GLU A 87 -0.58 30.95 39.00
CA GLU A 87 -1.37 32.03 39.55
C GLU A 87 -2.85 32.01 39.15
N ASN A 88 -3.20 31.21 38.12
CA ASN A 88 -4.58 31.15 37.60
C ASN A 88 -5.27 29.86 38.07
N GLU A 89 -6.13 29.95 39.07
CA GLU A 89 -6.85 28.82 39.68
C GLU A 89 -7.60 27.95 38.65
N LYS A 90 -8.19 28.53 37.60
CA LYS A 90 -8.91 27.80 36.57
C LYS A 90 -7.96 26.97 35.70
N LEU A 91 -6.79 27.51 35.36
CA LEU A 91 -5.77 26.76 34.59
C LEU A 91 -5.15 25.66 35.44
N VAL A 92 -4.89 25.94 36.71
CA VAL A 92 -4.38 24.94 37.67
C VAL A 92 -5.34 23.76 37.80
N SER A 93 -6.64 23.99 37.94
CA SER A 93 -7.64 22.93 38.01
C SER A 93 -7.73 22.11 36.71
N LEU A 94 -7.62 22.75 35.55
CA LEU A 94 -7.57 22.08 34.25
C LEU A 94 -6.29 21.21 34.12
N PHE A 95 -5.12 21.75 34.45
CA PHE A 95 -3.86 21.01 34.40
C PHE A 95 -3.87 19.82 35.36
N ASN A 96 -4.40 19.95 36.55
CA ASN A 96 -4.57 18.85 37.50
C ASN A 96 -5.50 17.75 36.94
N THR A 97 -6.63 18.14 36.36
CA THR A 97 -7.57 17.19 35.76
C THR A 97 -6.93 16.45 34.60
N VAL A 98 -6.30 17.18 33.66
CA VAL A 98 -5.60 16.58 32.52
C VAL A 98 -4.46 15.65 32.95
N TYR A 99 -3.63 16.09 33.91
CA TYR A 99 -2.53 15.27 34.42
C TYR A 99 -3.03 13.96 35.04
N ASN A 100 -4.04 14.03 35.91
CA ASN A 100 -4.61 12.84 36.56
C ASN A 100 -5.28 11.91 35.54
N THR A 101 -6.06 12.46 34.61
CA THR A 101 -6.70 11.67 33.56
C THR A 101 -5.67 10.98 32.68
N VAL A 102 -4.70 11.72 32.16
CA VAL A 102 -3.66 11.17 31.30
C VAL A 102 -2.83 10.11 32.03
N ASN A 103 -2.48 10.34 33.30
CA ASN A 103 -1.70 9.38 34.07
C ASN A 103 -2.49 8.11 34.38
N THR A 104 -3.77 8.23 34.70
CA THR A 104 -4.68 7.08 34.92
C THR A 104 -4.94 6.33 33.63
N ASP A 105 -5.20 7.02 32.52
CA ASP A 105 -5.47 6.39 31.23
C ASP A 105 -4.22 5.70 30.68
N LEU A 106 -3.03 6.29 30.89
CA LEU A 106 -1.76 5.64 30.53
C LEU A 106 -1.52 4.37 31.33
N GLN A 107 -1.76 4.39 32.64
CA GLN A 107 -1.64 3.18 33.47
C GLN A 107 -2.64 2.12 33.03
N ASN A 108 -3.90 2.49 32.85
CA ASN A 108 -4.94 1.58 32.39
C ASN A 108 -4.64 0.99 31.00
N TRP A 109 -4.14 1.82 30.07
CA TRP A 109 -3.75 1.35 28.74
C TRP A 109 -2.54 0.43 28.78
N ALA A 110 -1.59 0.72 29.67
CA ALA A 110 -0.45 -0.14 29.92
C ALA A 110 -0.83 -1.51 30.43
N ASP A 111 -1.58 -1.51 31.51
CA ASP A 111 -1.94 -2.76 32.19
C ASP A 111 -2.93 -3.60 31.36
N ASN A 112 -3.89 -2.96 30.68
CA ASN A 112 -4.93 -3.65 29.94
C ASN A 112 -4.59 -3.90 28.47
N THR A 113 -3.72 -3.10 27.88
CA THR A 113 -3.41 -3.19 26.43
C THR A 113 -1.97 -3.64 26.18
N LEU A 114 -0.96 -2.97 26.74
CA LEU A 114 0.43 -3.31 26.46
C LEU A 114 0.90 -4.56 27.22
N ALA A 115 0.62 -4.70 28.50
CA ALA A 115 1.11 -5.80 29.30
C ALA A 115 0.70 -7.17 28.73
N PRO A 116 -0.54 -7.40 28.24
CA PRO A 116 -0.91 -8.64 27.57
C PRO A 116 -0.13 -8.91 26.27
N TYR A 117 0.17 -7.86 25.49
CA TYR A 117 0.97 -8.02 24.25
C TYR A 117 2.43 -8.28 24.57
N VAL A 118 3.03 -7.54 25.50
CA VAL A 118 4.41 -7.75 25.94
C VAL A 118 4.58 -9.14 26.57
N SER A 119 3.65 -9.56 27.45
CA SER A 119 3.65 -10.90 28.02
C SER A 119 3.48 -11.98 26.96
N SER A 120 2.65 -11.73 25.93
CA SER A 120 2.49 -12.63 24.78
C SER A 120 3.76 -12.76 23.96
N VAL A 121 4.45 -11.65 23.67
CA VAL A 121 5.74 -11.67 22.96
C VAL A 121 6.83 -12.33 23.81
N VAL A 122 6.91 -12.01 25.08
CA VAL A 122 7.83 -12.68 26.03
C VAL A 122 7.52 -14.17 26.15
N SER A 123 6.27 -14.56 26.21
CA SER A 123 5.87 -15.99 26.27
C SER A 123 6.18 -16.73 24.96
N ILE A 124 6.13 -16.06 23.81
CA ILE A 124 6.55 -16.63 22.53
C ILE A 124 8.07 -16.85 22.53
N VAL A 125 8.83 -15.89 23.04
CA VAL A 125 10.30 -15.96 23.12
C VAL A 125 10.77 -16.94 24.20
N SER A 126 10.06 -17.03 25.31
CA SER A 126 10.38 -17.94 26.44
C SER A 126 9.87 -19.37 26.28
N GLY A 127 9.14 -19.68 25.23
CA GLY A 127 8.84 -21.06 24.82
C GLY A 127 7.83 -21.83 25.69
N VAL A 128 6.93 -21.16 26.43
CA VAL A 128 6.02 -21.86 27.36
C VAL A 128 4.58 -21.98 26.79
N GLY A 129 4.23 -23.16 26.41
CA GLY A 129 2.95 -23.85 26.48
C GLY A 129 1.89 -23.51 25.40
N SER A 130 1.11 -22.47 25.49
CA SER A 130 -0.06 -22.24 24.62
C SER A 130 0.25 -21.50 23.31
N SER A 131 1.41 -20.86 23.26
CA SER A 131 1.87 -20.08 22.10
C SER A 131 2.45 -20.96 20.99
N VAL A 132 2.95 -22.15 21.31
CA VAL A 132 3.56 -23.08 20.31
C VAL A 132 2.52 -23.44 19.24
N TRP A 133 1.27 -23.71 19.62
CA TRP A 133 0.23 -24.03 18.65
C TRP A 133 -0.09 -22.87 17.70
N LYS A 134 -0.14 -21.64 18.19
CA LYS A 134 -0.35 -20.45 17.35
C LYS A 134 0.84 -20.21 16.40
N VAL A 135 2.06 -20.39 16.89
CA VAL A 135 3.28 -20.29 16.07
C VAL A 135 3.32 -21.41 15.03
N LEU A 136 3.03 -22.64 15.38
CA LEU A 136 2.95 -23.75 14.43
C LEU A 136 1.87 -23.52 13.36
N MET A 137 0.68 -23.04 13.77
CA MET A 137 -0.39 -22.70 12.83
C MET A 137 0.00 -21.55 11.91
N PHE A 138 0.68 -20.53 12.44
CA PHE A 138 1.23 -19.44 11.63
C PHE A 138 2.27 -19.96 10.62
N LEU A 139 3.23 -20.77 11.07
CA LEU A 139 4.24 -21.38 10.21
C LEU A 139 3.62 -22.30 9.15
N TYR A 140 2.63 -23.10 9.53
CA TYR A 140 1.87 -23.95 8.63
C TYR A 140 1.15 -23.12 7.53
N ASN A 141 0.43 -22.07 7.93
CA ASN A 141 -0.26 -21.19 7.00
C ASN A 141 0.73 -20.44 6.09
N LEU A 142 1.86 -20.01 6.63
CA LEU A 142 2.93 -19.39 5.87
C LEU A 142 3.52 -20.34 4.85
N LEU A 143 3.81 -21.58 5.26
CA LEU A 143 4.36 -22.63 4.37
C LEU A 143 3.39 -22.95 3.24
N ILE A 144 2.11 -23.13 3.53
CA ILE A 144 1.09 -23.35 2.49
C ILE A 144 1.01 -22.12 1.57
N GLY A 145 1.00 -20.90 2.13
CA GLY A 145 1.00 -19.67 1.36
C GLY A 145 2.20 -19.58 0.40
N LEU A 146 3.39 -19.95 0.88
CA LEU A 146 4.62 -19.99 0.08
C LEU A 146 4.57 -21.06 -1.03
N ILE A 147 4.09 -22.26 -0.73
CA ILE A 147 3.90 -23.32 -1.73
C ILE A 147 2.94 -22.85 -2.83
N VAL A 148 1.81 -22.28 -2.45
CA VAL A 148 0.85 -21.72 -3.42
C VAL A 148 1.46 -20.59 -4.23
N ALA A 149 2.24 -19.70 -3.60
CA ALA A 149 2.93 -18.62 -4.30
C ALA A 149 3.94 -19.15 -5.33
N VAL A 150 4.75 -20.13 -4.96
CA VAL A 150 5.70 -20.80 -5.89
C VAL A 150 4.95 -21.41 -7.07
N TYR A 151 3.87 -22.14 -6.80
CA TYR A 151 3.08 -22.79 -7.85
C TYR A 151 2.44 -21.76 -8.80
N LEU A 152 1.88 -20.69 -8.27
CA LEU A 152 1.29 -19.59 -9.06
C LEU A 152 2.34 -18.86 -9.89
N LEU A 153 3.50 -18.53 -9.31
CA LEU A 153 4.60 -17.88 -10.01
C LEU A 153 5.17 -18.77 -11.13
N PHE A 154 5.37 -20.04 -10.83
CA PHE A 154 5.89 -21.02 -11.81
C PHE A 154 4.93 -21.21 -12.98
N SER A 155 3.64 -21.32 -12.70
CA SER A 155 2.60 -21.61 -13.69
C SER A 155 1.89 -20.35 -14.22
N ARG A 156 2.37 -19.15 -13.92
CA ARG A 156 1.70 -17.86 -14.22
C ARG A 156 1.30 -17.71 -15.69
N LYS A 157 2.19 -18.07 -16.63
CA LYS A 157 1.92 -18.01 -18.07
C LYS A 157 0.84 -19.00 -18.51
N LYS A 158 0.79 -20.18 -17.87
CA LYS A 158 -0.23 -21.20 -18.12
C LYS A 158 -1.59 -20.76 -17.60
N PHE A 159 -1.65 -20.27 -16.37
CA PHE A 159 -2.90 -19.75 -15.79
C PHE A 159 -3.46 -18.57 -16.58
N ALA A 160 -2.61 -17.61 -16.97
CA ALA A 160 -3.05 -16.48 -17.80
C ALA A 160 -3.69 -16.96 -19.12
N ARG A 161 -3.07 -17.94 -19.83
CA ARG A 161 -3.64 -18.50 -21.05
C ARG A 161 -4.96 -19.24 -20.80
N GLN A 162 -5.04 -20.04 -19.74
CA GLN A 162 -6.26 -20.76 -19.37
C GLN A 162 -7.39 -19.80 -19.02
N SER A 163 -7.11 -18.74 -18.26
CA SER A 163 -8.10 -17.70 -17.94
C SER A 163 -8.65 -17.02 -19.20
N VAL A 164 -7.78 -16.70 -20.16
CA VAL A 164 -8.21 -16.14 -21.46
C VAL A 164 -9.12 -17.13 -22.20
N LEU A 165 -8.77 -18.41 -22.24
CA LEU A 165 -9.57 -19.44 -22.90
C LEU A 165 -10.95 -19.61 -22.23
N ILE A 166 -10.98 -19.65 -20.89
CA ILE A 166 -12.25 -19.75 -20.13
C ILE A 166 -13.12 -18.54 -20.40
N ILE A 167 -12.56 -17.32 -20.34
CA ILE A 167 -13.31 -16.09 -20.61
C ILE A 167 -13.86 -16.09 -22.04
N ARG A 168 -13.04 -16.47 -23.02
CA ARG A 168 -13.46 -16.52 -24.42
C ARG A 168 -14.49 -17.63 -24.73
N SER A 169 -14.45 -18.74 -23.99
CA SER A 169 -15.43 -19.83 -24.16
C SER A 169 -16.77 -19.54 -23.46
N ALA A 170 -16.72 -18.85 -22.32
CA ALA A 170 -17.91 -18.56 -21.52
C ALA A 170 -18.66 -17.31 -22.00
N LEU A 171 -17.98 -16.37 -22.63
CA LEU A 171 -18.53 -15.07 -23.01
C LEU A 171 -18.52 -14.88 -24.53
N LYS A 172 -19.53 -14.15 -25.05
CA LYS A 172 -19.51 -13.70 -26.44
C LYS A 172 -18.22 -12.91 -26.73
N PRO A 173 -17.69 -12.94 -27.97
CA PRO A 173 -16.39 -12.32 -28.30
C PRO A 173 -16.21 -10.88 -27.81
N LYS A 174 -17.25 -10.04 -27.93
CA LYS A 174 -17.25 -8.65 -27.43
C LYS A 174 -17.06 -8.55 -25.91
N TRP A 175 -17.62 -9.48 -25.13
CA TRP A 175 -17.48 -9.51 -23.69
C TRP A 175 -16.15 -10.10 -23.25
N ALA A 176 -15.62 -11.02 -24.03
CA ALA A 176 -14.30 -11.60 -23.76
C ALA A 176 -13.17 -10.58 -23.94
N GLU A 177 -13.27 -9.68 -24.93
CA GLU A 177 -12.33 -8.55 -25.09
C GLU A 177 -12.41 -7.55 -23.94
N LEU A 178 -13.63 -7.32 -23.41
CA LEU A 178 -13.88 -6.45 -22.28
C LEU A 178 -13.19 -6.91 -20.98
N LEU A 179 -13.16 -8.22 -20.75
CA LEU A 179 -12.60 -8.87 -19.58
C LEU A 179 -11.20 -9.45 -19.82
N LEU A 180 -10.49 -8.96 -20.85
CA LEU A 180 -9.18 -9.51 -21.21
C LEU A 180 -8.24 -9.53 -20.01
N VAL A 181 -7.75 -10.72 -19.70
CA VAL A 181 -6.73 -10.98 -18.65
C VAL A 181 -5.53 -10.06 -18.79
N ALA A 182 -5.18 -9.64 -20.00
CA ALA A 182 -4.13 -8.65 -20.24
C ALA A 182 -4.44 -7.27 -19.63
N PHE A 183 -5.73 -6.87 -19.59
CA PHE A 183 -6.14 -5.61 -18.95
C PHE A 183 -6.05 -5.73 -17.42
N ILE A 184 -6.59 -6.82 -16.85
CA ILE A 184 -6.51 -7.10 -15.42
C ILE A 184 -5.04 -7.18 -14.99
N ASP A 185 -4.21 -7.92 -15.73
CA ASP A 185 -2.80 -8.07 -15.46
C ASP A 185 -2.03 -6.74 -15.52
N ARG A 186 -2.37 -5.87 -16.46
CA ARG A 186 -1.78 -4.52 -16.57
C ARG A 186 -2.18 -3.63 -15.39
N MET A 187 -3.47 -3.62 -15.00
CA MET A 187 -3.95 -2.83 -13.86
C MET A 187 -3.35 -3.29 -12.55
N PHE A 188 -3.43 -4.58 -12.24
CA PHE A 188 -2.85 -5.12 -11.02
C PHE A 188 -1.33 -4.98 -11.00
N GLY A 189 -0.64 -5.38 -12.09
CA GLY A 189 0.80 -5.31 -12.19
C GLY A 189 1.29 -3.88 -12.12
N GLY A 190 0.77 -3.02 -12.98
CA GLY A 190 1.18 -1.62 -13.02
C GLY A 190 0.97 -0.90 -11.69
N PHE A 191 -0.16 -1.15 -11.03
CA PHE A 191 -0.44 -0.53 -9.73
C PHE A 191 0.47 -1.06 -8.62
N ILE A 192 0.59 -2.39 -8.47
CA ILE A 192 1.38 -2.98 -7.38
C ILE A 192 2.88 -2.73 -7.60
N ASP A 193 3.38 -2.95 -8.82
CA ASP A 193 4.77 -2.69 -9.17
C ASP A 193 5.12 -1.20 -8.97
N GLY A 194 4.22 -0.31 -9.39
CA GLY A 194 4.33 1.13 -9.19
C GLY A 194 4.34 1.50 -7.70
N LYS A 195 3.43 0.94 -6.91
CA LYS A 195 3.33 1.25 -5.47
C LYS A 195 4.53 0.73 -4.67
N ILE A 196 5.08 -0.42 -5.02
CA ILE A 196 6.31 -0.93 -4.40
C ILE A 196 7.49 0.00 -4.72
N LEU A 197 7.63 0.41 -5.98
CA LEU A 197 8.69 1.33 -6.41
C LEU A 197 8.55 2.70 -5.73
N ASP A 198 7.36 3.27 -5.74
CA ASP A 198 7.00 4.50 -5.08
C ASP A 198 7.36 4.47 -3.59
N SER A 199 6.93 3.45 -2.87
CA SER A 199 7.23 3.23 -1.46
C SER A 199 8.72 3.10 -1.17
N ALA A 200 9.48 2.44 -2.05
CA ALA A 200 10.92 2.33 -1.92
C ALA A 200 11.61 3.69 -2.10
N ILE A 201 11.15 4.50 -3.06
CA ILE A 201 11.67 5.85 -3.30
C ILE A 201 11.34 6.77 -2.12
N ILE A 202 10.09 6.77 -1.64
CA ILE A 202 9.67 7.57 -0.49
C ILE A 202 10.44 7.16 0.79
N GLY A 203 10.61 5.86 1.03
CA GLY A 203 11.45 5.38 2.14
C GLY A 203 12.90 5.87 2.02
N GLY A 204 13.49 5.81 0.83
CA GLY A 204 14.83 6.33 0.56
C GLY A 204 14.96 7.83 0.76
N LEU A 205 14.03 8.62 0.23
CA LEU A 205 13.98 10.08 0.42
C LEU A 205 13.76 10.44 1.89
N CYS A 206 12.90 9.71 2.58
CA CYS A 206 12.68 9.87 4.03
C CYS A 206 13.98 9.60 4.79
N TYR A 207 14.72 8.54 4.46
CA TYR A 207 16.00 8.23 5.09
C TYR A 207 17.04 9.33 4.87
N ILE A 208 17.17 9.82 3.65
CA ILE A 208 18.08 10.91 3.30
C ILE A 208 17.70 12.18 4.09
N GLY A 209 16.43 12.57 4.09
CA GLY A 209 15.95 13.73 4.83
C GLY A 209 16.16 13.58 6.34
N CYS A 210 15.80 12.44 6.93
CA CYS A 210 16.00 12.17 8.35
C CYS A 210 17.48 12.24 8.73
N THR A 211 18.38 11.80 7.87
CA THR A 211 19.85 11.87 8.09
C THR A 211 20.35 13.30 8.00
N ILE A 212 19.92 14.09 7.00
CA ILE A 212 20.32 15.49 6.81
C ILE A 212 19.86 16.35 8.00
N PHE A 213 18.59 16.20 8.41
CA PHE A 213 18.03 16.95 9.54
C PHE A 213 18.40 16.37 10.91
N ARG A 214 19.18 15.27 10.94
CA ARG A 214 19.61 14.57 12.15
C ARG A 214 18.45 14.21 13.07
N PHE A 215 17.37 13.68 12.48
CA PHE A 215 16.27 13.12 13.26
C PHE A 215 16.71 11.80 13.92
N PRO A 216 16.25 11.53 15.14
CA PRO A 216 16.57 10.27 15.81
C PRO A 216 15.95 9.09 15.08
N ASN A 217 16.58 7.93 15.21
CA ASN A 217 16.09 6.68 14.63
C ASN A 217 15.79 6.74 13.12
N ALA A 218 16.60 7.50 12.36
CA ALA A 218 16.37 7.79 10.93
C ALA A 218 16.04 6.54 10.10
N LEU A 219 16.77 5.44 10.33
CA LEU A 219 16.55 4.18 9.60
C LEU A 219 15.19 3.54 9.93
N LEU A 220 14.82 3.50 11.22
CA LEU A 220 13.53 2.97 11.65
C LEU A 220 12.37 3.80 11.10
N VAL A 221 12.45 5.12 11.28
CA VAL A 221 11.43 6.08 10.83
C VAL A 221 11.21 5.98 9.32
N SER A 222 12.29 5.98 8.54
CA SER A 222 12.20 5.89 7.08
C SER A 222 11.69 4.53 6.59
N ALA A 223 12.07 3.45 7.27
CA ALA A 223 11.55 2.12 6.96
C ALA A 223 10.04 2.02 7.25
N VAL A 224 9.60 2.55 8.40
CA VAL A 224 8.16 2.58 8.75
C VAL A 224 7.38 3.41 7.73
N VAL A 225 7.83 4.63 7.43
CA VAL A 225 7.18 5.51 6.44
C VAL A 225 7.17 4.85 5.06
N GLY A 226 8.28 4.28 4.60
CA GLY A 226 8.36 3.62 3.29
C GLY A 226 7.47 2.40 3.19
N ILE A 227 7.46 1.51 4.20
CA ILE A 227 6.63 0.30 4.18
C ILE A 227 5.14 0.64 4.21
N THR A 228 4.75 1.59 5.06
CA THR A 228 3.34 1.99 5.16
C THR A 228 2.86 2.72 3.92
N ASN A 229 3.73 3.41 3.18
CA ASN A 229 3.39 4.12 1.95
C ASN A 229 2.84 3.21 0.83
N VAL A 230 3.00 1.89 0.94
CA VAL A 230 2.35 0.92 0.04
C VAL A 230 0.82 1.07 0.08
N ILE A 231 0.24 1.51 1.20
CA ILE A 231 -1.20 1.78 1.32
C ILE A 231 -1.47 3.21 0.88
N PRO A 232 -2.19 3.44 -0.23
CA PRO A 232 -2.52 4.80 -0.68
C PRO A 232 -3.33 5.55 0.40
N PHE A 233 -3.15 6.85 0.50
CA PHE A 233 -3.78 7.78 1.46
C PHE A 233 -3.48 7.49 2.94
N PHE A 234 -3.67 6.26 3.41
CA PHE A 234 -3.49 5.90 4.83
C PHE A 234 -2.04 5.61 5.19
N GLY A 235 -1.25 5.12 4.23
CA GLY A 235 0.15 4.78 4.46
C GLY A 235 0.98 5.90 5.08
N PRO A 236 0.95 7.10 4.50
CA PRO A 236 1.64 8.26 5.07
C PRO A 236 1.25 8.57 6.51
N ILE A 237 -0.04 8.49 6.85
CA ILE A 237 -0.54 8.78 8.20
C ILE A 237 -0.11 7.68 9.16
N ILE A 238 -0.30 6.42 8.78
CA ILE A 238 0.08 5.24 9.57
C ILE A 238 1.59 5.23 9.85
N GLY A 239 2.41 5.72 8.91
CA GLY A 239 3.85 5.83 9.08
C GLY A 239 4.29 7.07 9.88
N ALA A 240 3.71 8.22 9.57
CA ALA A 240 4.11 9.50 10.18
C ALA A 240 3.74 9.60 11.67
N VAL A 241 2.55 9.14 12.07
CA VAL A 241 2.08 9.27 13.45
C VAL A 241 3.01 8.55 14.44
N PRO A 242 3.27 7.24 14.32
CA PRO A 242 4.18 6.57 15.25
C PRO A 242 5.61 7.11 15.15
N SER A 243 6.09 7.46 13.95
CA SER A 243 7.41 8.05 13.76
C SER A 243 7.55 9.40 14.45
N THR A 244 6.53 10.25 14.36
CA THR A 244 6.49 11.55 15.07
C THR A 244 6.50 11.35 16.58
N LEU A 245 5.73 10.37 17.09
CA LEU A 245 5.72 10.06 18.53
C LEU A 245 7.10 9.58 19.01
N LEU A 246 7.78 8.74 18.23
CA LEU A 246 9.14 8.30 18.56
C LEU A 246 10.12 9.47 18.66
N ILE A 247 10.06 10.41 17.72
CA ILE A 247 10.93 11.60 17.72
C ILE A 247 10.53 12.57 18.83
N LEU A 248 9.24 12.70 19.13
CA LEU A 248 8.71 13.58 20.18
C LEU A 248 9.28 13.23 21.57
N ILE A 249 9.52 11.95 21.83
CA ILE A 249 10.08 11.48 23.08
C ILE A 249 11.49 12.04 23.30
N GLU A 250 12.29 12.10 22.23
CA GLU A 250 13.67 12.61 22.33
C GLU A 250 13.71 14.15 22.29
N SER A 251 12.95 14.76 21.38
CA SER A 251 12.93 16.21 21.22
C SER A 251 11.64 16.72 20.59
N PRO A 252 10.81 17.49 21.33
CA PRO A 252 9.58 18.08 20.79
C PRO A 252 9.82 18.98 19.57
N ILE A 253 10.90 19.74 19.57
CA ILE A 253 11.24 20.63 18.45
C ILE A 253 11.58 19.82 17.20
N LYS A 254 12.33 18.73 17.33
CA LYS A 254 12.63 17.84 16.19
C LYS A 254 11.38 17.14 15.68
N ALA A 255 10.44 16.77 16.56
CA ALA A 255 9.16 16.19 16.14
C ALA A 255 8.34 17.17 15.29
N LEU A 256 8.29 18.45 15.66
CA LEU A 256 7.64 19.49 14.86
C LEU A 256 8.28 19.62 13.47
N TRP A 257 9.60 19.66 13.40
CA TRP A 257 10.33 19.71 12.12
C TRP A 257 10.13 18.44 11.30
N PHE A 258 10.03 17.29 11.93
CA PHE A 258 9.74 16.03 11.25
C PHE A 258 8.33 16.02 10.62
N VAL A 259 7.33 16.51 11.35
CA VAL A 259 5.95 16.66 10.80
C VAL A 259 5.97 17.55 9.56
N LEU A 260 6.62 18.73 9.63
CA LEU A 260 6.75 19.61 8.47
C LEU A 260 7.49 18.94 7.30
N PHE A 261 8.56 18.23 7.59
CA PHE A 261 9.32 17.48 6.59
C PHE A 261 8.46 16.39 5.92
N VAL A 262 7.72 15.60 6.69
CA VAL A 262 6.83 14.56 6.14
C VAL A 262 5.71 15.18 5.32
N LEU A 263 5.12 16.30 5.73
CA LEU A 263 4.11 17.01 4.94
C LEU A 263 4.68 17.43 3.57
N VAL A 264 5.89 17.98 3.53
CA VAL A 264 6.57 18.31 2.27
C VAL A 264 6.85 17.06 1.45
N LEU A 265 7.35 15.99 2.09
CA LEU A 265 7.61 14.71 1.42
C LEU A 265 6.33 14.15 0.78
N GLN A 266 5.20 14.23 1.48
CA GLN A 266 3.89 13.80 0.96
C GLN A 266 3.39 14.67 -0.20
N GLN A 267 3.68 15.98 -0.20
CA GLN A 267 3.37 16.83 -1.34
C GLN A 267 4.22 16.45 -2.57
N VAL A 268 5.48 16.10 -2.36
CA VAL A 268 6.35 15.61 -3.44
C VAL A 268 5.87 14.25 -3.95
N ASP A 269 5.45 13.36 -3.06
CA ASP A 269 4.86 12.07 -3.43
C ASP A 269 3.58 12.25 -4.26
N GLY A 270 2.60 12.95 -3.73
CA GLY A 270 1.29 13.10 -4.37
C GLY A 270 1.28 13.87 -5.69
N ASN A 271 2.18 14.87 -5.84
CA ASN A 271 2.17 15.74 -7.01
C ASN A 271 3.26 15.42 -8.04
N ILE A 272 4.32 14.73 -7.67
CA ILE A 272 5.47 14.50 -8.56
C ILE A 272 5.74 13.00 -8.75
N ILE A 273 5.98 12.27 -7.64
CA ILE A 273 6.46 10.89 -7.70
C ILE A 273 5.31 9.95 -8.08
N GLY A 274 4.19 10.03 -7.37
CA GLY A 274 3.01 9.21 -7.62
C GLY A 274 2.52 9.31 -9.07
N PRO A 275 2.25 10.51 -9.62
CA PRO A 275 1.84 10.67 -11.03
C PRO A 275 2.87 10.13 -12.03
N LYS A 276 4.17 10.29 -11.75
CA LYS A 276 5.23 9.78 -12.64
C LYS A 276 5.37 8.26 -12.63
N ILE A 277 5.14 7.62 -11.50
CA ILE A 277 5.32 6.16 -11.34
C ILE A 277 4.03 5.41 -11.65
N LEU A 278 2.93 5.85 -11.05
CA LEU A 278 1.63 5.19 -11.18
C LEU A 278 0.88 5.64 -12.45
N GLY A 279 1.08 6.90 -12.88
CA GLY A 279 0.33 7.46 -13.99
C GLY A 279 -1.18 7.29 -13.79
N ASN A 280 -1.93 7.22 -14.90
CA ASN A 280 -3.37 6.91 -14.89
C ASN A 280 -3.62 5.39 -14.91
N THR A 281 -2.84 4.62 -14.16
CA THR A 281 -2.88 3.14 -14.21
C THR A 281 -4.24 2.57 -13.82
N THR A 282 -4.97 3.24 -12.91
CA THR A 282 -6.27 2.76 -12.42
C THR A 282 -7.46 3.46 -13.06
N GLY A 283 -7.28 4.68 -13.59
CA GLY A 283 -8.37 5.50 -14.12
C GLY A 283 -9.48 5.81 -13.11
N LEU A 284 -9.18 5.69 -11.81
CA LEU A 284 -10.12 5.97 -10.73
C LEU A 284 -9.89 7.37 -10.16
N SER A 285 -10.97 8.11 -9.89
CA SER A 285 -10.87 9.34 -9.10
C SER A 285 -10.48 9.02 -7.64
N SER A 286 -9.93 10.01 -6.94
CA SER A 286 -9.49 9.88 -5.53
C SER A 286 -10.59 9.35 -4.61
N PHE A 287 -11.86 9.71 -4.86
CA PHE A 287 -13.01 9.19 -4.13
C PHE A 287 -13.12 7.67 -4.26
N TRP A 288 -13.05 7.13 -5.47
CA TRP A 288 -13.19 5.70 -5.73
C TRP A 288 -11.99 4.91 -5.20
N VAL A 289 -10.79 5.50 -5.21
CA VAL A 289 -9.62 4.90 -4.56
C VAL A 289 -9.83 4.79 -3.07
N LEU A 290 -10.28 5.87 -2.40
CA LEU A 290 -10.58 5.85 -0.97
C LEU A 290 -11.68 4.85 -0.63
N PHE A 291 -12.76 4.83 -1.41
CA PHE A 291 -13.85 3.87 -1.25
C PHE A 291 -13.35 2.41 -1.36
N ALA A 292 -12.53 2.12 -2.36
CA ALA A 292 -11.94 0.79 -2.54
C ALA A 292 -11.10 0.34 -1.33
N ILE A 293 -10.27 1.25 -0.81
CA ILE A 293 -9.43 0.97 0.36
C ILE A 293 -10.29 0.67 1.59
N LEU A 294 -11.33 1.48 1.85
CA LEU A 294 -12.21 1.28 3.00
C LEU A 294 -13.03 -0.02 2.86
N LEU A 295 -13.60 -0.27 1.68
CA LEU A 295 -14.40 -1.47 1.41
C LEU A 295 -13.57 -2.74 1.57
N PHE A 296 -12.48 -2.86 0.83
CA PHE A 296 -11.66 -4.07 0.83
C PHE A 296 -10.75 -4.16 2.06
N GLY A 297 -10.39 -3.03 2.65
CA GLY A 297 -9.73 -2.98 3.95
C GLY A 297 -10.61 -3.55 5.07
N GLY A 298 -11.91 -3.21 5.06
CA GLY A 298 -12.89 -3.79 5.98
C GLY A 298 -13.10 -5.30 5.78
N LEU A 299 -13.06 -5.79 4.53
CA LEU A 299 -13.26 -7.20 4.20
C LEU A 299 -12.03 -8.08 4.45
N TRP A 300 -10.83 -7.61 4.07
CA TRP A 300 -9.60 -8.41 4.05
C TRP A 300 -8.45 -7.79 4.83
N GLY A 301 -8.70 -6.73 5.61
CA GLY A 301 -7.71 -6.04 6.42
C GLY A 301 -6.61 -5.40 5.57
N PHE A 302 -5.38 -5.45 6.05
CA PHE A 302 -4.21 -4.84 5.40
C PHE A 302 -4.01 -5.27 3.93
N VAL A 303 -4.20 -6.55 3.65
CA VAL A 303 -4.10 -7.09 2.28
C VAL A 303 -5.17 -6.48 1.37
N GLY A 304 -6.39 -6.31 1.90
CA GLY A 304 -7.49 -5.67 1.18
C GLY A 304 -7.21 -4.21 0.83
N MET A 305 -6.54 -3.46 1.69
CA MET A 305 -6.15 -2.07 1.43
C MET A 305 -5.20 -1.95 0.22
N ILE A 306 -4.31 -2.93 0.03
CA ILE A 306 -3.34 -2.93 -1.07
C ILE A 306 -3.99 -3.41 -2.38
N VAL A 307 -4.68 -4.56 -2.32
CA VAL A 307 -5.23 -5.23 -3.51
C VAL A 307 -6.57 -4.63 -3.93
N GLY A 308 -7.26 -3.96 -3.01
CA GLY A 308 -8.60 -3.42 -3.21
C GLY A 308 -8.67 -2.37 -4.32
N VAL A 309 -7.68 -1.49 -4.42
CA VAL A 309 -7.66 -0.43 -5.44
C VAL A 309 -7.63 -1.01 -6.86
N PRO A 310 -6.67 -1.86 -7.25
CA PRO A 310 -6.68 -2.44 -8.59
C PRO A 310 -7.88 -3.36 -8.83
N LEU A 311 -8.38 -4.05 -7.79
CA LEU A 311 -9.58 -4.88 -7.91
C LEU A 311 -10.81 -4.02 -8.22
N PHE A 312 -10.98 -2.92 -7.49
CA PHE A 312 -12.09 -1.99 -7.72
C PHE A 312 -11.96 -1.31 -9.08
N ALA A 313 -10.75 -0.97 -9.52
CA ALA A 313 -10.51 -0.40 -10.85
C ALA A 313 -11.01 -1.32 -11.96
N VAL A 314 -10.77 -2.63 -11.85
CA VAL A 314 -11.30 -3.63 -12.80
C VAL A 314 -12.83 -3.66 -12.76
N ILE A 315 -13.43 -3.69 -11.55
CA ILE A 315 -14.90 -3.69 -11.39
C ILE A 315 -15.50 -2.43 -12.01
N TYR A 316 -14.92 -1.28 -11.70
CA TYR A 316 -15.37 0.03 -12.21
C TYR A 316 -15.31 0.11 -13.74
N ASP A 317 -14.18 -0.32 -14.35
CA ASP A 317 -14.03 -0.35 -15.80
C ASP A 317 -15.04 -1.28 -16.48
N VAL A 318 -15.29 -2.45 -15.88
CA VAL A 318 -16.34 -3.37 -16.37
C VAL A 318 -17.71 -2.70 -16.33
N ILE A 319 -18.07 -2.05 -15.23
CA ILE A 319 -19.35 -1.33 -15.08
C ILE A 319 -19.43 -0.20 -16.12
N LYS A 320 -18.37 0.63 -16.24
CA LYS A 320 -18.30 1.73 -17.24
C LYS A 320 -18.57 1.22 -18.66
N LYS A 321 -17.91 0.14 -19.06
CA LYS A 321 -18.09 -0.48 -20.38
C LYS A 321 -19.48 -1.08 -20.57
N LEU A 322 -20.07 -1.67 -19.52
CA LEU A 322 -21.45 -2.17 -19.54
C LEU A 322 -22.46 -1.04 -19.79
N VAL A 323 -22.29 0.08 -19.08
CA VAL A 323 -23.14 1.28 -19.24
C VAL A 323 -23.03 1.82 -20.66
N ILE A 324 -21.81 2.03 -21.17
CA ILE A 324 -21.58 2.51 -22.55
C ILE A 324 -22.21 1.57 -23.57
N HIS A 325 -22.08 0.25 -23.39
CA HIS A 325 -22.69 -0.71 -24.28
C HIS A 325 -24.24 -0.66 -24.23
N GLY A 326 -24.80 -0.49 -23.03
CA GLY A 326 -26.24 -0.29 -22.85
C GLY A 326 -26.75 0.94 -23.57
N LEU A 327 -26.08 2.08 -23.43
CA LEU A 327 -26.43 3.34 -24.11
C LEU A 327 -26.31 3.21 -25.63
N LYS A 328 -25.23 2.59 -26.14
CA LYS A 328 -25.07 2.31 -27.57
C LYS A 328 -26.19 1.43 -28.11
N ARG A 329 -26.62 0.41 -27.37
CA ARG A 329 -27.71 -0.47 -27.77
C ARG A 329 -29.05 0.25 -27.81
N ASN A 330 -29.29 1.15 -26.88
CA ASN A 330 -30.52 1.92 -26.76
C ASN A 330 -30.52 3.16 -27.69
N LYS A 331 -29.44 3.43 -28.43
CA LYS A 331 -29.24 4.64 -29.27
C LYS A 331 -29.27 5.96 -28.49
N GLU A 332 -28.89 5.91 -27.20
CA GLU A 332 -28.87 7.07 -26.27
C GLU A 332 -27.43 7.51 -25.95
N ILE A 333 -26.53 7.40 -26.92
CA ILE A 333 -25.11 7.75 -26.71
C ILE A 333 -24.93 9.26 -26.47
N ASP A 334 -25.86 10.07 -26.99
CA ASP A 334 -25.86 11.53 -26.80
C ASP A 334 -26.04 11.92 -25.34
N LEU A 335 -26.69 11.06 -24.52
CA LEU A 335 -26.75 11.22 -23.05
C LEU A 335 -25.37 11.19 -22.42
N LEU A 336 -24.45 10.38 -22.92
CA LEU A 336 -23.09 10.30 -22.42
C LEU A 336 -22.30 11.59 -22.75
N GLN A 337 -22.51 12.15 -23.96
CA GLN A 337 -21.90 13.41 -24.37
C GLN A 337 -22.47 14.57 -23.54
N THR A 338 -23.79 14.63 -23.41
CA THR A 338 -24.44 15.65 -22.57
C THR A 338 -24.00 15.57 -21.09
N TYR A 339 -23.79 14.36 -20.56
CA TYR A 339 -23.28 14.18 -19.21
C TYR A 339 -21.81 14.67 -19.10
N HIS A 340 -20.98 14.35 -20.07
CA HIS A 340 -19.60 14.82 -20.14
C HIS A 340 -19.51 16.34 -20.23
N ASP A 341 -20.35 16.97 -21.06
CA ASP A 341 -20.39 18.44 -21.25
C ASP A 341 -20.88 19.18 -20.00
N ASN A 342 -21.80 18.58 -19.24
CA ASN A 342 -22.40 19.21 -18.06
C ASN A 342 -21.67 18.88 -16.73
N PHE A 343 -21.06 17.72 -16.62
CA PHE A 343 -20.51 17.18 -15.37
C PHE A 343 -19.12 16.55 -15.52
N GLY A 344 -18.55 16.57 -16.73
CA GLY A 344 -17.29 15.91 -17.03
C GLY A 344 -16.12 16.53 -16.27
N ASP A 345 -15.40 15.70 -15.51
CA ASP A 345 -14.08 16.02 -15.02
C ASP A 345 -13.10 15.97 -16.21
N PRO A 346 -12.15 16.92 -16.34
CA PRO A 346 -11.13 16.91 -17.39
C PRO A 346 -10.26 15.64 -17.43
N GLU A 347 -10.28 14.84 -16.34
CA GLU A 347 -9.53 13.58 -16.22
C GLU A 347 -10.25 12.36 -16.88
N ASP A 348 -11.54 12.50 -17.29
CA ASP A 348 -12.31 11.42 -17.89
C ASP A 348 -12.26 11.42 -19.43
N ASP A 349 -11.09 11.65 -20.04
CA ASP A 349 -10.88 11.48 -21.48
C ASP A 349 -11.14 10.04 -21.91
N VAL A 350 -12.42 9.74 -22.16
CA VAL A 350 -12.80 8.60 -22.99
C VAL A 350 -12.51 9.00 -24.42
N PRO A 351 -11.65 8.28 -25.15
CA PRO A 351 -11.56 8.47 -26.59
C PRO A 351 -12.94 8.15 -27.17
N VAL A 352 -13.71 9.18 -27.44
CA VAL A 352 -14.88 9.05 -28.35
C VAL A 352 -14.25 8.79 -29.70
N GLU A 353 -14.23 7.53 -30.15
CA GLU A 353 -14.08 7.24 -31.57
C GLU A 353 -15.19 8.03 -32.27
N THR A 354 -14.84 9.22 -32.73
CA THR A 354 -15.64 9.98 -33.67
C THR A 354 -15.89 9.02 -34.83
N SER A 355 -17.13 8.54 -34.95
CA SER A 355 -17.57 7.92 -36.15
C SER A 355 -17.20 8.87 -37.28
N ALA A 356 -16.19 8.48 -38.07
CA ALA A 356 -15.89 9.16 -39.33
C ALA A 356 -17.21 9.30 -40.06
N SER A 357 -17.70 10.50 -40.13
CA SER A 357 -18.85 10.87 -40.92
C SER A 357 -18.56 10.36 -42.31
N GLU A 358 -19.42 9.52 -42.81
CA GLU A 358 -19.53 9.21 -44.25
C GLU A 358 -19.52 10.54 -45.00
N ALA A 359 -18.44 10.84 -45.67
CA ALA A 359 -18.39 11.89 -46.65
C ALA A 359 -19.35 11.47 -47.78
N PRO A 360 -20.28 12.35 -48.23
CA PRO A 360 -21.17 12.04 -49.35
C PRO A 360 -20.32 11.78 -50.60
N PRO A 361 -20.74 10.85 -51.47
CA PRO A 361 -19.99 10.51 -52.66
C PRO A 361 -19.83 11.75 -53.56
N ALA A 362 -18.61 12.02 -53.97
CA ALA A 362 -18.30 13.08 -54.91
C ALA A 362 -19.10 12.84 -56.21
N GLU A 363 -19.98 13.77 -56.56
CA GLU A 363 -20.60 13.83 -57.87
C GLU A 363 -19.51 13.96 -58.91
N THR A 364 -19.38 12.96 -59.74
CA THR A 364 -18.65 13.00 -61.00
C THR A 364 -19.38 13.91 -61.97
N ASN A 365 -18.98 15.18 -62.11
CA ASN A 365 -19.36 15.99 -63.24
C ASN A 365 -18.42 15.68 -64.41
N ASN A 366 -18.94 14.94 -65.36
CA ASN A 366 -18.45 14.94 -66.74
C ASN A 366 -18.66 16.30 -67.38
N LEU A 367 -17.58 16.92 -67.80
CA LEU A 367 -17.44 17.67 -69.07
C LEU A 367 -15.98 17.87 -69.40
#